data_24cffc41bb924b5c72176d7d038c1920
#
_entry.id   24cffc41bb924b5c72176d7d038c1920
#
_cell.length_a   1.000
_cell.length_b   1.000
_cell.length_c   1.000
_cell.angle_alpha   90.00
_cell.angle_beta   90.00
_cell.angle_gamma   90.00
#
_symmetry.space_group_name_H-M   'P 1'
#
loop_
_entity.id
_entity.type
_entity.pdbx_description
1 polymer ?
#
loop_
_entity_poly.entity_id
_entity_poly.type
_entity_poly.pdbx_seq_one_letter_code
_entity_poly.pdbx_strand_id
1 'polypeptide(L)'
;MTQGLAGLQALQAELAPLPQLSLLLGEADVLRFSRDAYDYSPVLRERLTHCRAGLVVRPESVDAVRAVAAACARHGVPLTLRGAGTGNYGQCVPLQGGVVMLMGALAAVRSIDPHSGVVEVESGCLLRDLDQAVASHHRQLRLLPSTWRTATIGGFIAGGSGGIGSVRWGFLRDPGHLLGLEVVTLEPEPRLLQLDAADAEALNHAYGTNGIITALRLSTAPRQAWHELSIDCAAWEVAVHLAQRCQQAALELHLCTVLERSIVDQLPSWSGAPAGCHRLLLLVAADGVSTVERLAAAVGAVCRNLGPEADHHGNGLRELSWNHTTLHCRSLDPSWTYLQMLLPQPELPILNQLRSDWGDDLLWHLEGVRQGGAARLAALPLVRWQGADALERLIAQCRDLGAVIFNPHVLTVEDGGLGVIDGEQVAAKRHHDPMGLLNPGKLRGWSA
;
A
#
# COMPACT_ATOMS: atom_id res chain seq x y z
N MET A 1 -10.00 -21.78 -25.15
CA MET A 1 -8.55 -22.03 -24.89
C MET A 1 -7.67 -21.88 -26.14
N THR A 2 -8.06 -22.37 -27.32
CA THR A 2 -7.23 -22.31 -28.56
C THR A 2 -7.00 -20.89 -29.12
N GLN A 3 -8.00 -20.00 -29.10
CA GLN A 3 -7.86 -18.62 -29.58
C GLN A 3 -6.90 -17.77 -28.72
N GLY A 4 -6.93 -17.92 -27.41
CA GLY A 4 -6.03 -17.18 -26.50
C GLY A 4 -4.57 -17.56 -26.64
N LEU A 5 -4.28 -18.84 -26.91
CA LEU A 5 -2.89 -19.32 -27.16
C LEU A 5 -2.35 -18.80 -28.49
N ALA A 6 -3.15 -18.79 -29.55
CA ALA A 6 -2.75 -18.26 -30.85
C ALA A 6 -2.47 -16.74 -30.80
N GLY A 7 -3.31 -15.97 -30.11
CA GLY A 7 -3.09 -14.54 -29.90
C GLY A 7 -1.79 -14.25 -29.12
N LEU A 8 -1.50 -15.03 -28.08
CA LEU A 8 -0.30 -14.85 -27.29
C LEU A 8 0.98 -15.18 -28.08
N GLN A 9 0.96 -16.22 -28.93
CA GLN A 9 2.09 -16.57 -29.80
C GLN A 9 2.35 -15.50 -30.85
N ALA A 10 1.29 -14.97 -31.48
CA ALA A 10 1.40 -13.89 -32.45
C ALA A 10 1.95 -12.61 -31.81
N LEU A 11 1.45 -12.26 -30.61
CA LEU A 11 1.95 -11.15 -29.81
C LEU A 11 3.44 -11.33 -29.47
N GLN A 12 3.84 -12.51 -29.00
CA GLN A 12 5.24 -12.80 -28.70
C GLN A 12 6.15 -12.65 -29.92
N ALA A 13 5.73 -13.12 -31.09
CA ALA A 13 6.51 -12.98 -32.33
C ALA A 13 6.64 -11.51 -32.75
N GLU A 14 5.60 -10.71 -32.56
CA GLU A 14 5.62 -9.27 -32.83
C GLU A 14 6.54 -8.49 -31.86
N LEU A 15 6.54 -8.85 -30.59
CA LEU A 15 7.34 -8.17 -29.57
C LEU A 15 8.82 -8.57 -29.56
N ALA A 16 9.16 -9.78 -30.02
CA ALA A 16 10.52 -10.32 -29.93
C ALA A 16 11.60 -9.45 -30.60
N PRO A 17 11.39 -8.77 -31.74
CA PRO A 17 12.39 -7.93 -32.37
C PRO A 17 12.49 -6.51 -31.83
N LEU A 18 11.62 -6.11 -30.88
CA LEU A 18 11.57 -4.73 -30.44
C LEU A 18 12.77 -4.36 -29.56
N PRO A 19 13.43 -3.21 -29.83
CA PRO A 19 14.49 -2.72 -28.97
C PRO A 19 13.93 -2.26 -27.62
N GLN A 20 14.77 -2.23 -26.61
CA GLN A 20 14.40 -1.78 -25.26
C GLN A 20 13.21 -2.54 -24.64
N LEU A 21 13.05 -3.80 -25.03
CA LEU A 21 12.04 -4.71 -24.51
C LEU A 21 12.64 -6.10 -24.25
N SER A 22 12.62 -6.54 -23.02
CA SER A 22 13.04 -7.90 -22.65
C SER A 22 11.82 -8.80 -22.49
N LEU A 23 11.85 -9.99 -23.11
CA LEU A 23 10.85 -11.05 -22.91
C LEU A 23 11.42 -12.11 -21.97
N LEU A 24 10.71 -12.38 -20.89
CA LEU A 24 11.06 -13.39 -19.89
C LEU A 24 10.17 -14.62 -20.12
N LEU A 25 10.75 -15.66 -20.71
CA LEU A 25 10.03 -16.87 -21.16
C LEU A 25 10.23 -18.05 -20.21
N GLY A 26 11.13 -17.94 -19.25
CA GLY A 26 11.42 -18.99 -18.29
C GLY A 26 10.24 -19.27 -17.37
N GLU A 27 9.91 -20.55 -17.13
CA GLU A 27 8.80 -20.93 -16.26
C GLU A 27 8.94 -20.34 -14.83
N ALA A 28 10.15 -20.29 -14.31
CA ALA A 28 10.46 -19.70 -13.01
C ALA A 28 10.11 -18.21 -12.95
N ASP A 29 10.43 -17.45 -14.01
CA ASP A 29 10.10 -16.04 -14.10
C ASP A 29 8.60 -15.82 -14.23
N VAL A 30 7.94 -16.58 -15.11
CA VAL A 30 6.49 -16.53 -15.27
C VAL A 30 5.79 -16.79 -13.94
N LEU A 31 6.21 -17.84 -13.22
CA LEU A 31 5.63 -18.16 -11.91
C LEU A 31 5.88 -17.05 -10.88
N ARG A 32 7.12 -16.55 -10.80
CA ARG A 32 7.52 -15.49 -9.88
C ARG A 32 6.72 -14.21 -10.09
N PHE A 33 6.61 -13.76 -11.34
CA PHE A 33 5.98 -12.49 -11.69
C PHE A 33 4.45 -12.57 -11.81
N SER A 34 3.88 -13.77 -11.75
CA SER A 34 2.42 -13.99 -11.65
C SER A 34 1.87 -13.88 -10.22
N ARG A 35 2.74 -13.68 -9.22
CA ARG A 35 2.35 -13.61 -7.80
C ARG A 35 2.71 -12.27 -7.18
N ASP A 36 1.90 -11.80 -6.25
CA ASP A 36 2.24 -10.74 -5.29
C ASP A 36 2.23 -11.28 -3.86
N ALA A 37 2.10 -10.44 -2.86
CA ALA A 37 2.11 -10.85 -1.46
C ALA A 37 0.71 -11.29 -0.93
N TYR A 38 -0.17 -11.81 -1.79
CA TYR A 38 -1.54 -12.22 -1.42
C TYR A 38 -1.61 -13.33 -0.36
N ASP A 39 -0.51 -13.99 -0.05
CA ASP A 39 -0.44 -15.05 0.98
C ASP A 39 -0.79 -14.56 2.40
N TYR A 40 -0.88 -13.25 2.64
CA TYR A 40 -1.45 -12.69 3.86
C TYR A 40 -2.93 -13.08 4.04
N SER A 41 -3.64 -13.34 2.96
CA SER A 41 -5.02 -13.75 2.92
C SER A 41 -5.15 -15.24 2.54
N PRO A 42 -5.60 -16.11 3.46
CA PRO A 42 -5.91 -17.51 3.10
C PRO A 42 -6.97 -17.63 2.00
N VAL A 43 -7.95 -16.71 1.97
CA VAL A 43 -8.99 -16.64 0.92
C VAL A 43 -8.37 -16.36 -0.45
N LEU A 44 -7.48 -15.35 -0.55
CA LEU A 44 -6.84 -15.01 -1.81
C LEU A 44 -5.84 -16.07 -2.24
N ARG A 45 -5.12 -16.68 -1.29
CA ARG A 45 -4.20 -17.78 -1.60
C ARG A 45 -4.92 -18.93 -2.30
N GLU A 46 -6.08 -19.36 -1.82
CA GLU A 46 -6.88 -20.40 -2.44
C GLU A 46 -7.30 -20.01 -3.86
N ARG A 47 -7.78 -18.77 -4.04
CA ARG A 47 -8.32 -18.27 -5.31
C ARG A 47 -7.24 -17.98 -6.36
N LEU A 48 -6.03 -17.56 -5.96
CA LEU A 48 -5.02 -16.99 -6.84
C LEU A 48 -3.86 -17.94 -7.17
N THR A 49 -3.69 -19.04 -6.43
CA THR A 49 -2.55 -19.96 -6.62
C THR A 49 -2.42 -20.49 -8.05
N HIS A 50 -3.54 -20.56 -8.78
CA HIS A 50 -3.58 -21.09 -10.15
C HIS A 50 -3.44 -20.01 -11.24
N CYS A 51 -3.48 -18.72 -10.87
CA CYS A 51 -3.39 -17.62 -11.82
C CYS A 51 -1.95 -17.48 -12.33
N ARG A 52 -1.77 -17.55 -13.65
CA ARG A 52 -0.45 -17.43 -14.29
C ARG A 52 -0.52 -16.59 -15.56
N ALA A 53 0.51 -15.77 -15.77
CA ALA A 53 0.76 -15.15 -17.06
C ALA A 53 1.15 -16.19 -18.11
N GLY A 54 0.92 -15.87 -19.37
CA GLY A 54 1.49 -16.63 -20.48
C GLY A 54 2.85 -16.07 -20.94
N LEU A 55 3.10 -14.79 -20.66
CA LEU A 55 4.31 -14.08 -21.02
C LEU A 55 4.61 -12.98 -19.99
N VAL A 56 5.89 -12.77 -19.70
CA VAL A 56 6.34 -11.63 -18.89
C VAL A 56 7.23 -10.75 -19.76
N VAL A 57 6.99 -9.44 -19.75
CA VAL A 57 7.76 -8.46 -20.52
C VAL A 57 8.29 -7.34 -19.62
N ARG A 58 9.46 -6.80 -19.97
CA ARG A 58 10.09 -5.68 -19.26
C ARG A 58 10.48 -4.60 -20.26
N PRO A 59 9.63 -3.58 -20.47
CA PRO A 59 9.95 -2.43 -21.28
C PRO A 59 10.96 -1.52 -20.55
N GLU A 60 11.88 -0.91 -21.31
CA GLU A 60 12.90 0.01 -20.82
C GLU A 60 12.68 1.46 -21.28
N SER A 61 11.57 1.70 -22.00
CA SER A 61 11.16 3.04 -22.45
C SER A 61 9.65 3.13 -22.56
N VAL A 62 9.14 4.37 -22.60
CA VAL A 62 7.71 4.65 -22.83
C VAL A 62 7.26 4.14 -24.20
N ASP A 63 8.12 4.23 -25.21
CA ASP A 63 7.80 3.69 -26.55
C ASP A 63 7.67 2.17 -26.54
N ALA A 64 8.51 1.45 -25.77
CA ALA A 64 8.37 0.03 -25.59
C ALA A 64 7.07 -0.32 -24.81
N VAL A 65 6.66 0.48 -23.81
CA VAL A 65 5.35 0.35 -23.13
C VAL A 65 4.20 0.49 -24.15
N ARG A 66 4.24 1.52 -25.00
CA ARG A 66 3.25 1.74 -26.05
C ARG A 66 3.19 0.57 -27.04
N ALA A 67 4.35 0.06 -27.45
CA ALA A 67 4.41 -1.10 -28.35
C ALA A 67 3.76 -2.35 -27.74
N VAL A 68 4.02 -2.64 -26.45
CA VAL A 68 3.37 -3.75 -25.73
C VAL A 68 1.86 -3.53 -25.62
N ALA A 69 1.40 -2.32 -25.24
CA ALA A 69 0.00 -1.99 -25.16
C ALA A 69 -0.72 -2.17 -26.51
N ALA A 70 -0.12 -1.66 -27.60
CA ALA A 70 -0.63 -1.82 -28.96
C ALA A 70 -0.76 -3.29 -29.37
N ALA A 71 0.27 -4.09 -29.10
CA ALA A 71 0.25 -5.51 -29.44
C ALA A 71 -0.81 -6.27 -28.62
N CYS A 72 -0.94 -5.99 -27.30
CA CYS A 72 -1.98 -6.55 -26.47
C CYS A 72 -3.40 -6.23 -27.02
N ALA A 73 -3.63 -4.98 -27.41
CA ALA A 73 -4.90 -4.55 -28.00
C ALA A 73 -5.19 -5.26 -29.35
N ARG A 74 -4.21 -5.27 -30.27
CA ARG A 74 -4.38 -5.91 -31.59
C ARG A 74 -4.68 -7.41 -31.50
N HIS A 75 -4.03 -8.10 -30.57
CA HIS A 75 -4.19 -9.54 -30.40
C HIS A 75 -5.26 -9.94 -29.38
N GLY A 76 -5.94 -8.97 -28.74
CA GLY A 76 -6.96 -9.23 -27.71
C GLY A 76 -6.39 -9.96 -26.50
N VAL A 77 -5.13 -9.69 -26.12
CA VAL A 77 -4.43 -10.35 -25.01
C VAL A 77 -4.48 -9.49 -23.74
N PRO A 78 -4.96 -10.04 -22.61
CA PRO A 78 -4.96 -9.32 -21.33
C PRO A 78 -3.57 -8.87 -20.91
N LEU A 79 -3.50 -7.67 -20.31
CA LEU A 79 -2.28 -7.07 -19.78
C LEU A 79 -2.43 -6.75 -18.30
N THR A 80 -1.52 -7.27 -17.47
CA THR A 80 -1.45 -6.94 -16.05
C THR A 80 -0.16 -6.19 -15.75
N LEU A 81 -0.27 -5.03 -15.10
CA LEU A 81 0.88 -4.22 -14.72
C LEU A 81 1.48 -4.69 -13.40
N ARG A 82 2.81 -4.61 -13.31
CA ARG A 82 3.53 -4.97 -12.11
C ARG A 82 4.66 -3.98 -11.82
N GLY A 83 4.60 -3.33 -10.66
CA GLY A 83 5.76 -2.68 -10.04
C GLY A 83 6.66 -3.73 -9.39
N ALA A 84 6.93 -3.60 -8.10
CA ALA A 84 7.69 -4.62 -7.34
C ALA A 84 6.85 -5.85 -6.93
N GLY A 85 5.52 -5.76 -6.97
CA GLY A 85 4.62 -6.84 -6.56
C GLY A 85 4.55 -7.03 -5.05
N THR A 86 4.70 -5.96 -4.28
CA THR A 86 4.62 -5.95 -2.82
C THR A 86 3.19 -5.82 -2.29
N GLY A 87 2.22 -5.52 -3.15
CA GLY A 87 0.80 -5.50 -2.80
C GLY A 87 0.32 -6.89 -2.36
N ASN A 88 -0.67 -6.93 -1.48
CA ASN A 88 -1.15 -8.16 -0.86
C ASN A 88 -2.65 -8.45 -1.08
N TYR A 89 -3.28 -7.75 -2.04
CA TYR A 89 -4.67 -7.95 -2.45
C TYR A 89 -4.78 -8.67 -3.81
N GLY A 90 -3.71 -9.25 -4.33
CA GLY A 90 -3.70 -9.84 -5.66
C GLY A 90 -3.70 -8.80 -6.79
N GLN A 91 -3.32 -7.54 -6.50
CA GLN A 91 -3.45 -6.42 -7.43
C GLN A 91 -2.72 -6.64 -8.75
N CYS A 92 -1.54 -7.29 -8.74
CA CYS A 92 -0.77 -7.57 -9.94
C CYS A 92 -0.75 -9.06 -10.34
N VAL A 93 -1.71 -9.84 -9.84
CA VAL A 93 -1.91 -11.24 -10.27
C VAL A 93 -2.75 -11.29 -11.54
N PRO A 94 -2.30 -11.95 -12.62
CA PRO A 94 -3.02 -11.99 -13.91
C PRO A 94 -4.20 -12.97 -13.86
N LEU A 95 -5.40 -12.50 -13.46
CA LEU A 95 -6.59 -13.35 -13.29
C LEU A 95 -7.02 -14.06 -14.58
N GLN A 96 -6.79 -13.44 -15.73
CA GLN A 96 -7.13 -13.97 -17.04
C GLN A 96 -5.91 -14.36 -17.87
N GLY A 97 -4.75 -14.58 -17.22
CA GLY A 97 -3.51 -14.89 -17.93
C GLY A 97 -2.96 -13.71 -18.74
N GLY A 98 -2.59 -13.95 -19.99
CA GLY A 98 -2.06 -12.92 -20.87
C GLY A 98 -0.62 -12.51 -20.53
N VAL A 99 -0.33 -11.22 -20.60
CA VAL A 99 0.98 -10.62 -20.37
C VAL A 99 1.05 -9.97 -18.98
N VAL A 100 2.16 -10.19 -18.28
CA VAL A 100 2.57 -9.35 -17.14
C VAL A 100 3.66 -8.39 -17.59
N MET A 101 3.45 -7.08 -17.43
CA MET A 101 4.41 -6.04 -17.79
C MET A 101 5.08 -5.46 -16.54
N LEU A 102 6.41 -5.62 -16.48
CA LEU A 102 7.24 -5.16 -15.37
C LEU A 102 7.65 -3.71 -15.59
N MET A 103 7.16 -2.81 -14.76
CA MET A 103 7.40 -1.35 -14.88
C MET A 103 8.73 -0.90 -14.27
N GLY A 104 9.46 -1.78 -13.59
CA GLY A 104 10.63 -1.44 -12.78
C GLY A 104 11.85 -0.88 -13.53
N ALA A 105 11.86 -0.94 -14.87
CA ALA A 105 12.94 -0.34 -15.66
C ALA A 105 12.72 1.16 -15.96
N LEU A 106 11.50 1.66 -15.88
CA LEU A 106 11.18 3.09 -15.96
C LEU A 106 11.35 3.69 -14.56
N ALA A 107 12.59 4.02 -14.17
CA ALA A 107 12.93 4.33 -12.78
C ALA A 107 13.61 5.69 -12.57
N ALA A 108 13.67 6.53 -13.60
CA ALA A 108 14.34 7.82 -13.52
C ALA A 108 13.56 8.81 -12.64
N VAL A 109 14.28 9.56 -11.79
CA VAL A 109 13.79 10.80 -11.19
C VAL A 109 14.05 11.90 -12.21
N ARG A 110 12.99 12.40 -12.86
CA ARG A 110 13.08 13.34 -13.99
C ARG A 110 13.41 14.75 -13.54
N SER A 111 12.78 15.19 -12.44
CA SER A 111 13.04 16.52 -11.88
C SER A 111 12.66 16.59 -10.40
N ILE A 112 13.34 17.44 -9.65
CA ILE A 112 13.00 17.82 -8.29
C ILE A 112 13.07 19.33 -8.20
N ASP A 113 11.94 19.99 -7.89
CA ASP A 113 11.93 21.43 -7.58
C ASP A 113 11.96 21.62 -6.06
N PRO A 114 13.09 22.07 -5.50
CA PRO A 114 13.23 22.25 -4.06
C PRO A 114 12.34 23.38 -3.51
N HIS A 115 11.93 24.35 -4.33
CA HIS A 115 11.12 25.50 -3.91
C HIS A 115 9.65 25.12 -3.77
N SER A 116 9.04 24.56 -4.81
CA SER A 116 7.65 24.10 -4.78
C SER A 116 7.50 22.76 -4.06
N GLY A 117 8.57 21.97 -3.99
CA GLY A 117 8.56 20.62 -3.47
C GLY A 117 7.90 19.60 -4.40
N VAL A 118 7.76 19.94 -5.68
CA VAL A 118 7.24 19.01 -6.67
C VAL A 118 8.37 18.13 -7.19
N VAL A 119 8.09 16.82 -7.30
CA VAL A 119 8.97 15.86 -7.95
C VAL A 119 8.25 15.23 -9.13
N GLU A 120 8.97 15.07 -10.25
CA GLU A 120 8.54 14.26 -11.38
C GLU A 120 9.42 13.01 -11.46
N VAL A 121 8.77 11.83 -11.51
CA VAL A 121 9.44 10.54 -11.38
C VAL A 121 8.74 9.48 -12.23
N GLU A 122 9.50 8.55 -12.79
CA GLU A 122 8.98 7.40 -13.51
C GLU A 122 8.39 6.36 -12.56
N SER A 123 7.35 5.64 -13.02
CA SER A 123 6.51 4.79 -12.19
C SER A 123 7.23 3.58 -11.55
N GLY A 124 8.31 3.12 -12.17
CA GLY A 124 9.13 2.01 -11.68
C GLY A 124 10.19 2.40 -10.65
N CYS A 125 10.38 3.69 -10.35
CA CYS A 125 11.32 4.14 -9.35
C CYS A 125 10.95 3.57 -7.97
N LEU A 126 11.93 3.00 -7.27
CA LEU A 126 11.73 2.51 -5.90
C LEU A 126 11.53 3.71 -4.96
N LEU A 127 10.59 3.57 -4.03
CA LEU A 127 10.33 4.63 -3.04
C LEU A 127 11.56 4.96 -2.20
N ARG A 128 12.40 3.96 -1.87
CA ARG A 128 13.69 4.17 -1.20
C ARG A 128 14.62 5.09 -1.98
N ASP A 129 14.75 4.85 -3.29
CA ASP A 129 15.66 5.60 -4.14
C ASP A 129 15.12 7.02 -4.38
N LEU A 130 13.79 7.15 -4.50
CA LEU A 130 13.12 8.44 -4.58
C LEU A 130 13.27 9.25 -3.29
N ASP A 131 13.08 8.62 -2.11
CA ASP A 131 13.24 9.29 -0.81
C ASP A 131 14.68 9.79 -0.61
N GLN A 132 15.67 8.99 -1.04
CA GLN A 132 17.07 9.39 -1.04
C GLN A 132 17.33 10.56 -2.01
N ALA A 133 16.73 10.54 -3.19
CA ALA A 133 16.90 11.61 -4.18
C ALA A 133 16.32 12.93 -3.66
N VAL A 134 15.10 12.94 -3.12
CA VAL A 134 14.48 14.17 -2.58
C VAL A 134 15.18 14.64 -1.30
N ALA A 135 15.78 13.74 -0.52
CA ALA A 135 16.55 14.08 0.67
C ALA A 135 17.78 14.96 0.37
N SER A 136 18.42 14.78 -0.79
CA SER A 136 19.53 15.63 -1.24
C SER A 136 19.12 17.09 -1.49
N HIS A 137 17.81 17.34 -1.64
CA HIS A 137 17.18 18.65 -1.80
C HIS A 137 16.48 19.15 -0.52
N HIS A 138 16.82 18.58 0.65
CA HIS A 138 16.19 18.90 1.94
C HIS A 138 14.68 18.65 1.97
N ARG A 139 14.21 17.64 1.19
CA ARG A 139 12.83 17.24 1.09
C ARG A 139 12.67 15.79 1.58
N GLN A 140 11.43 15.37 1.84
CA GLN A 140 11.06 13.99 2.17
C GLN A 140 9.72 13.63 1.52
N LEU A 141 9.48 12.36 1.29
CA LEU A 141 8.17 11.88 0.87
C LEU A 141 7.15 12.07 2.01
N ARG A 142 5.92 12.43 1.67
CA ARG A 142 4.84 12.62 2.64
C ARG A 142 4.32 11.30 3.19
N LEU A 143 4.20 10.30 2.32
CA LEU A 143 3.64 8.99 2.62
C LEU A 143 4.55 7.87 2.12
N LEU A 144 4.69 6.83 2.94
CA LEU A 144 5.48 5.65 2.61
C LEU A 144 4.70 4.40 3.04
N PRO A 145 4.53 3.38 2.17
CA PRO A 145 4.01 2.09 2.60
C PRO A 145 5.05 1.38 3.47
N SER A 146 4.65 0.40 4.27
CA SER A 146 5.61 -0.43 5.02
C SER A 146 6.69 -1.04 4.12
N THR A 147 6.33 -1.39 2.89
CA THR A 147 7.23 -1.98 1.88
C THR A 147 8.08 -0.95 1.12
N TRP A 148 8.23 0.28 1.60
CA TRP A 148 8.88 1.40 0.91
C TRP A 148 10.28 1.10 0.37
N ARG A 149 11.02 0.18 1.00
CA ARG A 149 12.36 -0.22 0.54
C ARG A 149 12.35 -0.93 -0.80
N THR A 150 11.25 -1.58 -1.14
CA THR A 150 11.13 -2.45 -2.32
C THR A 150 9.95 -2.07 -3.23
N ALA A 151 8.98 -1.31 -2.74
CA ALA A 151 7.84 -0.87 -3.54
C ALA A 151 8.25 0.21 -4.55
N THR A 152 7.62 0.19 -5.73
CA THR A 152 7.74 1.27 -6.73
C THR A 152 6.71 2.35 -6.47
N ILE A 153 7.03 3.59 -6.83
CA ILE A 153 6.09 4.71 -6.65
C ILE A 153 4.80 4.54 -7.46
N GLY A 154 4.87 4.08 -8.71
CA GLY A 154 3.69 3.79 -9.52
C GLY A 154 2.83 2.67 -8.93
N GLY A 155 3.46 1.62 -8.36
CA GLY A 155 2.75 0.55 -7.63
C GLY A 155 2.08 1.06 -6.37
N PHE A 156 2.70 2.00 -5.65
CA PHE A 156 2.11 2.62 -4.46
C PHE A 156 0.90 3.49 -4.80
N ILE A 157 0.96 4.32 -5.86
CA ILE A 157 -0.20 5.09 -6.32
C ILE A 157 -1.31 4.16 -6.81
N ALA A 158 -0.99 3.14 -7.60
CA ALA A 158 -2.00 2.25 -8.17
C ALA A 158 -2.68 1.32 -7.15
N GLY A 159 -2.03 0.99 -6.03
CA GLY A 159 -2.53 -0.04 -5.11
C GLY A 159 -2.46 0.27 -3.63
N GLY A 160 -1.84 1.38 -3.23
CA GLY A 160 -1.75 1.80 -1.84
C GLY A 160 -2.89 2.72 -1.42
N SER A 161 -3.08 2.90 -0.12
CA SER A 161 -4.09 3.81 0.44
C SER A 161 -3.52 4.77 1.48
N GLY A 162 -2.52 4.34 2.25
CA GLY A 162 -1.86 5.09 3.30
C GLY A 162 -0.60 4.38 3.75
N GLY A 163 -0.03 4.83 4.87
CA GLY A 163 1.19 4.30 5.41
C GLY A 163 1.83 5.24 6.43
N ILE A 164 3.12 5.09 6.64
CA ILE A 164 3.94 5.99 7.43
C ILE A 164 3.76 7.42 6.87
N GLY A 165 3.49 8.38 7.72
CA GLY A 165 3.12 9.74 7.34
C GLY A 165 1.62 10.03 7.35
N SER A 166 0.75 9.01 7.34
CA SER A 166 -0.72 9.21 7.35
C SER A 166 -1.24 9.93 8.60
N VAL A 167 -0.52 9.84 9.72
CA VAL A 167 -0.84 10.58 10.95
C VAL A 167 -0.78 12.09 10.75
N ARG A 168 0.00 12.56 9.79
CA ARG A 168 0.15 13.99 9.46
C ARG A 168 -0.57 14.36 8.16
N TRP A 169 -0.44 13.54 7.12
CA TRP A 169 -0.79 13.88 5.76
C TRP A 169 -2.08 13.24 5.26
N GLY A 170 -2.70 12.36 6.06
CA GLY A 170 -3.91 11.66 5.66
C GLY A 170 -3.64 10.47 4.73
N PHE A 171 -4.57 10.22 3.82
CA PHE A 171 -4.50 9.11 2.89
C PHE A 171 -3.95 9.53 1.52
N LEU A 172 -3.52 8.56 0.74
CA LEU A 172 -2.90 8.80 -0.56
C LEU A 172 -3.84 9.49 -1.57
N ARG A 173 -5.16 9.26 -1.44
CA ARG A 173 -6.21 9.90 -2.23
C ARG A 173 -6.62 11.28 -1.72
N ASP A 174 -6.08 11.76 -0.60
CA ASP A 174 -6.36 13.12 -0.16
C ASP A 174 -5.72 14.14 -1.11
N PRO A 175 -6.39 15.27 -1.39
CA PRO A 175 -5.91 16.25 -2.36
C PRO A 175 -4.50 16.79 -2.05
N GLY A 176 -3.71 16.99 -3.09
CA GLY A 176 -2.39 17.59 -3.00
C GLY A 176 -1.22 16.63 -2.79
N HIS A 177 -1.44 15.33 -2.82
CA HIS A 177 -0.36 14.32 -2.89
C HIS A 177 0.03 14.06 -4.35
N LEU A 178 -0.93 13.62 -5.15
CA LEU A 178 -0.79 13.37 -6.57
C LEU A 178 -1.12 14.66 -7.34
N LEU A 179 -0.18 15.15 -8.14
CA LEU A 179 -0.32 16.39 -8.89
C LEU A 179 -0.50 16.16 -10.39
N GLY A 180 -0.34 14.93 -10.85
CA GLY A 180 -0.57 14.53 -12.23
C GLY A 180 0.10 13.22 -12.57
N LEU A 181 -0.31 12.66 -13.71
CA LEU A 181 0.20 11.41 -14.24
C LEU A 181 0.53 11.53 -15.72
N GLU A 182 1.56 10.82 -16.15
CA GLU A 182 1.79 10.45 -17.53
C GLU A 182 1.28 9.02 -17.73
N VAL A 183 0.38 8.83 -18.71
CA VAL A 183 -0.36 7.57 -18.86
C VAL A 183 -0.36 7.13 -20.32
N VAL A 184 -0.09 5.84 -20.56
CA VAL A 184 -0.27 5.20 -21.86
C VAL A 184 -1.62 4.47 -21.84
N THR A 185 -2.42 4.66 -22.89
CA THR A 185 -3.69 3.95 -23.09
C THR A 185 -3.46 2.54 -23.62
N LEU A 186 -4.44 1.64 -23.42
CA LEU A 186 -4.42 0.30 -23.99
C LEU A 186 -5.41 0.20 -25.14
N GLU A 187 -4.94 0.48 -26.32
CA GLU A 187 -5.68 0.49 -27.59
C GLU A 187 -4.73 0.16 -28.76
N PRO A 188 -5.23 -0.13 -29.98
CA PRO A 188 -4.36 -0.48 -31.11
C PRO A 188 -3.36 0.60 -31.49
N GLU A 189 -3.68 1.88 -31.25
CA GLU A 189 -2.81 3.06 -31.39
C GLU A 189 -2.72 3.79 -30.06
N PRO A 190 -1.85 3.35 -29.12
CA PRO A 190 -1.83 3.90 -27.77
C PRO A 190 -1.45 5.37 -27.74
N ARG A 191 -2.24 6.16 -27.01
CA ARG A 191 -1.95 7.59 -26.76
C ARG A 191 -1.09 7.73 -25.51
N LEU A 192 -0.24 8.74 -25.49
CA LEU A 192 0.46 9.20 -24.29
C LEU A 192 -0.25 10.45 -23.78
N LEU A 193 -0.83 10.34 -22.59
CA LEU A 193 -1.65 11.37 -21.98
C LEU A 193 -0.92 12.02 -20.81
N GLN A 194 -1.09 13.33 -20.65
CA GLN A 194 -0.67 14.08 -19.47
C GLN A 194 -1.93 14.47 -18.69
N LEU A 195 -2.16 13.82 -17.57
CA LEU A 195 -3.30 14.07 -16.71
C LEU A 195 -2.92 15.06 -15.61
N ASP A 196 -3.78 16.02 -15.34
CA ASP A 196 -3.64 16.89 -14.18
C ASP A 196 -4.06 16.16 -12.88
N ALA A 197 -4.07 16.87 -11.74
CA ALA A 197 -4.37 16.28 -10.45
C ALA A 197 -5.80 15.70 -10.38
N ALA A 198 -6.78 16.35 -11.02
CA ALA A 198 -8.17 15.93 -10.97
C ALA A 198 -8.38 14.65 -11.81
N ASP A 199 -7.89 14.61 -13.04
CA ASP A 199 -8.01 13.45 -13.92
C ASP A 199 -7.16 12.27 -13.43
N ALA A 200 -5.99 12.55 -12.81
CA ALA A 200 -5.09 11.55 -12.25
C ALA A 200 -5.70 10.77 -11.07
N GLU A 201 -6.62 11.40 -10.33
CA GLU A 201 -7.24 10.79 -9.15
C GLU A 201 -8.05 9.53 -9.49
N ALA A 202 -8.63 9.45 -10.67
CA ALA A 202 -9.32 8.26 -11.16
C ALA A 202 -8.40 7.02 -11.31
N LEU A 203 -7.07 7.22 -11.41
CA LEU A 203 -6.10 6.12 -11.50
C LEU A 203 -5.47 5.79 -10.14
N ASN A 204 -5.67 6.65 -9.15
CA ASN A 204 -5.20 6.46 -7.79
C ASN A 204 -6.00 5.33 -7.11
N HIS A 205 -5.31 4.31 -6.59
CA HIS A 205 -5.91 3.11 -5.98
C HIS A 205 -6.86 2.34 -6.92
N ALA A 206 -6.55 2.28 -8.22
CA ALA A 206 -7.35 1.58 -9.22
C ALA A 206 -6.76 0.24 -9.67
N TYR A 207 -5.74 -0.29 -8.97
CA TYR A 207 -5.05 -1.57 -9.24
C TYR A 207 -4.50 -1.69 -10.67
N GLY A 208 -4.20 -0.55 -11.31
CA GLY A 208 -3.74 -0.53 -12.70
C GLY A 208 -4.75 -1.10 -13.70
N THR A 209 -6.05 -0.89 -13.44
CA THR A 209 -7.12 -1.37 -14.32
C THR A 209 -7.48 -0.37 -15.42
N ASN A 210 -7.15 0.91 -15.27
CA ASN A 210 -7.73 1.99 -16.05
C ASN A 210 -6.69 2.97 -16.66
N GLY A 211 -5.43 2.52 -16.80
CA GLY A 211 -4.35 3.26 -17.44
C GLY A 211 -2.98 2.72 -17.08
N ILE A 212 -2.00 2.86 -17.97
CA ILE A 212 -0.62 2.42 -17.77
C ILE A 212 0.18 3.64 -17.32
N ILE A 213 0.43 3.78 -16.02
CA ILE A 213 1.17 4.89 -15.45
C ILE A 213 2.65 4.75 -15.80
N THR A 214 3.23 5.71 -16.51
CA THR A 214 4.65 5.74 -16.87
C THR A 214 5.45 6.74 -16.04
N ALA A 215 4.86 7.87 -15.66
CA ALA A 215 5.48 8.84 -14.75
C ALA A 215 4.42 9.55 -13.88
N LEU A 216 4.89 10.19 -12.81
CA LEU A 216 4.06 10.84 -11.81
C LEU A 216 4.66 12.19 -11.42
N ARG A 217 3.80 13.16 -11.10
CA ARG A 217 4.14 14.40 -10.40
C ARG A 217 3.55 14.35 -8.99
N LEU A 218 4.40 14.53 -7.98
CA LEU A 218 4.04 14.37 -6.57
C LEU A 218 4.51 15.55 -5.74
N SER A 219 3.77 15.86 -4.66
CA SER A 219 4.23 16.79 -3.64
C SER A 219 5.11 16.07 -2.61
N THR A 220 6.21 16.74 -2.25
CA THR A 220 7.06 16.36 -1.11
C THR A 220 6.86 17.34 0.05
N ALA A 221 7.48 17.05 1.19
CA ALA A 221 7.50 17.93 2.37
C ALA A 221 8.93 18.36 2.70
N PRO A 222 9.14 19.47 3.44
CA PRO A 222 10.43 19.77 4.04
C PRO A 222 10.90 18.59 4.89
N ARG A 223 12.19 18.25 4.81
CA ARG A 223 12.78 17.17 5.60
C ARG A 223 12.78 17.54 7.06
N GLN A 224 12.39 16.57 7.90
CA GLN A 224 12.41 16.67 9.35
C GLN A 224 13.46 15.72 9.95
N ALA A 225 14.03 16.11 11.06
CA ALA A 225 14.85 15.23 11.90
C ALA A 225 13.90 14.48 12.85
N TRP A 226 13.55 13.25 12.45
CA TRP A 226 12.67 12.40 13.24
C TRP A 226 13.42 11.72 14.37
N HIS A 227 12.82 11.68 15.56
CA HIS A 227 13.26 10.91 16.72
C HIS A 227 12.32 9.74 16.95
N GLU A 228 12.86 8.61 17.31
CA GLU A 228 12.15 7.39 17.63
C GLU A 228 11.86 7.31 19.12
N LEU A 229 10.59 7.22 19.49
CA LEU A 229 10.15 7.03 20.85
C LEU A 229 9.35 5.73 20.99
N SER A 230 9.73 4.90 21.95
CA SER A 230 9.03 3.69 22.35
C SER A 230 8.46 3.88 23.75
N ILE A 231 7.14 3.79 23.91
CA ILE A 231 6.47 4.10 25.17
C ILE A 231 5.71 2.86 25.64
N ASP A 232 6.10 2.35 26.81
CA ASP A 232 5.48 1.18 27.43
C ASP A 232 4.35 1.61 28.37
N CYS A 233 3.17 1.02 28.14
CA CYS A 233 1.96 1.27 28.91
C CYS A 233 1.48 -0.01 29.60
N ALA A 234 1.13 0.09 30.90
CA ALA A 234 0.66 -1.06 31.67
C ALA A 234 -0.78 -1.47 31.27
N ALA A 235 -1.62 -0.52 30.85
CA ALA A 235 -3.00 -0.76 30.44
C ALA A 235 -3.22 -0.35 28.99
N TRP A 236 -4.10 -1.09 28.30
CA TRP A 236 -4.47 -0.85 26.89
C TRP A 236 -5.08 0.53 26.68
N GLU A 237 -6.02 0.90 27.53
CA GLU A 237 -6.72 2.18 27.47
C GLU A 237 -5.76 3.37 27.61
N VAL A 238 -4.70 3.21 28.44
CA VAL A 238 -3.64 4.22 28.59
C VAL A 238 -2.89 4.40 27.29
N ALA A 239 -2.54 3.30 26.61
CA ALA A 239 -1.82 3.36 25.33
C ALA A 239 -2.67 4.06 24.25
N VAL A 240 -3.94 3.69 24.12
CA VAL A 240 -4.88 4.29 23.15
C VAL A 240 -5.09 5.79 23.45
N HIS A 241 -5.41 6.16 24.69
CA HIS A 241 -5.59 7.56 25.06
C HIS A 241 -4.33 8.40 24.87
N LEU A 242 -3.16 7.84 25.18
CA LEU A 242 -1.89 8.54 24.99
C LEU A 242 -1.62 8.81 23.51
N ALA A 243 -1.90 7.83 22.63
CA ALA A 243 -1.80 8.02 21.19
C ALA A 243 -2.74 9.13 20.69
N GLN A 244 -4.00 9.14 21.14
CA GLN A 244 -4.96 10.19 20.80
C GLN A 244 -4.47 11.57 21.27
N ARG A 245 -3.95 11.67 22.51
CA ARG A 245 -3.41 12.92 23.05
C ARG A 245 -2.19 13.41 22.26
N CYS A 246 -1.30 12.51 21.86
CA CYS A 246 -0.15 12.87 21.03
C CYS A 246 -0.59 13.39 19.66
N GLN A 247 -1.60 12.78 19.02
CA GLN A 247 -2.15 13.24 17.74
C GLN A 247 -2.88 14.58 17.81
N GLN A 248 -3.49 14.89 18.97
CA GLN A 248 -4.23 16.15 19.23
C GLN A 248 -3.30 17.28 19.69
N ALA A 249 -2.13 16.97 20.21
CA ALA A 249 -1.14 17.95 20.62
C ALA A 249 -0.52 18.65 19.38
N ALA A 250 0.07 19.83 19.62
CA ALA A 250 0.83 20.55 18.59
C ALA A 250 2.19 19.88 18.35
N LEU A 251 2.16 18.63 17.88
CA LEU A 251 3.32 17.80 17.58
C LEU A 251 3.39 17.50 16.08
N GLU A 252 4.60 17.54 15.53
CA GLU A 252 4.85 16.98 14.22
C GLU A 252 5.16 15.49 14.37
N LEU A 253 4.21 14.65 13.94
CA LEU A 253 4.33 13.20 13.96
C LEU A 253 4.46 12.67 12.52
N HIS A 254 5.28 11.64 12.35
CA HIS A 254 5.37 10.88 11.09
C HIS A 254 4.85 9.45 11.25
N LEU A 255 4.88 8.92 12.47
CA LEU A 255 4.34 7.63 12.85
C LEU A 255 3.68 7.73 14.22
N CYS A 256 2.57 7.00 14.39
CA CYS A 256 1.89 6.81 15.68
C CYS A 256 1.23 5.43 15.66
N THR A 257 1.90 4.43 16.24
CA THR A 257 1.47 3.03 16.21
C THR A 257 1.22 2.54 17.62
N VAL A 258 0.05 1.95 17.88
CA VAL A 258 -0.28 1.33 19.18
C VAL A 258 -0.35 -0.19 19.01
N LEU A 259 0.43 -0.90 19.81
CA LEU A 259 0.50 -2.35 19.77
C LEU A 259 0.02 -2.96 21.09
N GLU A 260 -0.87 -3.93 21.00
CA GLU A 260 -1.27 -4.74 22.15
C GLU A 260 -0.11 -5.60 22.66
N ARG A 261 -0.07 -5.87 23.98
CA ARG A 261 1.04 -6.63 24.60
C ARG A 261 1.30 -7.96 23.90
N SER A 262 0.26 -8.69 23.53
CA SER A 262 0.40 -9.99 22.83
C SER A 262 1.07 -9.87 21.47
N ILE A 263 1.00 -8.71 20.82
CA ILE A 263 1.78 -8.38 19.62
C ILE A 263 3.21 -7.99 20.01
N VAL A 264 3.36 -7.13 21.03
CA VAL A 264 4.68 -6.68 21.51
C VAL A 264 5.57 -7.86 21.87
N ASP A 265 5.01 -8.90 22.52
CA ASP A 265 5.70 -10.13 22.91
C ASP A 265 6.17 -10.98 21.69
N GLN A 266 5.63 -10.73 20.51
CA GLN A 266 5.99 -11.39 19.24
C GLN A 266 6.93 -10.57 18.36
N LEU A 267 7.28 -9.35 18.78
CA LEU A 267 8.19 -8.50 18.00
C LEU A 267 9.64 -9.04 18.07
N PRO A 268 10.47 -8.71 17.06
CA PRO A 268 11.88 -9.08 17.07
C PRO A 268 12.61 -8.56 18.32
N SER A 269 13.60 -9.31 18.81
CA SER A 269 14.36 -8.97 20.02
C SER A 269 15.05 -7.61 19.95
N TRP A 270 15.45 -7.16 18.76
CA TRP A 270 16.05 -5.83 18.57
C TRP A 270 15.07 -4.67 18.83
N SER A 271 13.76 -4.91 18.90
CA SER A 271 12.76 -3.89 19.25
C SER A 271 12.90 -3.36 20.69
N GLY A 272 13.73 -4.00 21.51
CA GLY A 272 14.04 -3.56 22.87
C GLY A 272 12.88 -3.61 23.85
N ALA A 273 11.85 -4.41 23.57
CA ALA A 273 10.64 -4.46 24.37
C ALA A 273 10.81 -5.30 25.64
N PRO A 274 10.47 -4.78 26.84
CA PRO A 274 10.09 -5.65 27.94
C PRO A 274 8.81 -6.40 27.59
N ALA A 275 8.72 -7.67 27.97
CA ALA A 275 7.52 -8.47 27.80
C ALA A 275 6.37 -7.95 28.69
N GLY A 276 5.13 -8.18 28.25
CA GLY A 276 3.94 -7.97 29.06
C GLY A 276 3.41 -6.54 29.13
N CYS A 277 3.87 -5.61 28.27
CA CYS A 277 3.35 -4.24 28.17
C CYS A 277 2.66 -3.97 26.82
N HIS A 278 1.70 -3.04 26.79
CA HIS A 278 1.23 -2.41 25.57
C HIS A 278 2.23 -1.35 25.15
N ARG A 279 2.31 -1.05 23.85
CA ARG A 279 3.34 -0.15 23.35
C ARG A 279 2.78 0.88 22.39
N LEU A 280 3.20 2.15 22.60
CA LEU A 280 3.04 3.23 21.64
C LEU A 280 4.41 3.53 21.00
N LEU A 281 4.47 3.50 19.68
CA LEU A 281 5.63 3.84 18.87
C LEU A 281 5.38 5.17 18.16
N LEU A 282 6.31 6.11 18.27
CA LEU A 282 6.22 7.42 17.64
C LEU A 282 7.49 7.75 16.84
N LEU A 283 7.29 8.31 15.64
CA LEU A 283 8.28 9.17 15.01
C LEU A 283 7.83 10.61 15.19
N VAL A 284 8.56 11.40 15.94
CA VAL A 284 8.23 12.78 16.29
C VAL A 284 9.40 13.70 15.93
N ALA A 285 9.11 14.93 15.50
CA ALA A 285 10.15 15.94 15.28
C ALA A 285 10.91 16.22 16.58
N ALA A 286 12.21 16.55 16.47
CA ALA A 286 13.12 16.70 17.61
C ALA A 286 12.60 17.65 18.71
N ASP A 287 11.95 18.74 18.33
CA ASP A 287 11.34 19.74 19.24
C ASP A 287 10.10 19.21 20.00
N GLY A 288 9.47 18.16 19.50
CA GLY A 288 8.31 17.50 20.12
C GLY A 288 8.66 16.49 21.20
N VAL A 289 9.90 15.99 21.28
CA VAL A 289 10.34 14.89 22.17
C VAL A 289 9.96 15.15 23.62
N SER A 290 10.35 16.30 24.18
CA SER A 290 10.09 16.64 25.58
C SER A 290 8.59 16.75 25.91
N THR A 291 7.78 17.09 24.94
CA THR A 291 6.32 17.13 25.11
C THR A 291 5.75 15.72 25.20
N VAL A 292 6.20 14.79 24.37
CA VAL A 292 5.80 13.38 24.44
C VAL A 292 6.23 12.76 25.77
N GLU A 293 7.46 13.01 26.23
CA GLU A 293 7.96 12.51 27.52
C GLU A 293 7.09 13.01 28.69
N ARG A 294 6.69 14.29 28.69
CA ARG A 294 5.76 14.83 29.71
C ARG A 294 4.37 14.18 29.63
N LEU A 295 3.83 13.97 28.42
CA LEU A 295 2.54 13.33 28.23
C LEU A 295 2.55 11.88 28.73
N ALA A 296 3.63 11.13 28.46
CA ALA A 296 3.82 9.76 28.94
C ALA A 296 3.94 9.71 30.47
N ALA A 297 4.79 10.55 31.06
CA ALA A 297 4.97 10.64 32.51
C ALA A 297 3.66 10.98 33.26
N ALA A 298 2.83 11.85 32.69
CA ALA A 298 1.55 12.24 33.27
C ALA A 298 0.54 11.09 33.43
N VAL A 299 0.73 9.99 32.68
CA VAL A 299 -0.12 8.79 32.73
C VAL A 299 0.62 7.57 33.29
N GLY A 300 1.83 7.77 33.84
CA GLY A 300 2.65 6.70 34.39
C GLY A 300 3.24 5.73 33.36
N ALA A 301 3.28 6.12 32.09
CA ALA A 301 3.90 5.34 31.03
C ALA A 301 5.42 5.58 30.99
N VAL A 302 6.18 4.55 30.58
CA VAL A 302 7.64 4.60 30.48
C VAL A 302 8.04 4.95 29.05
N CYS A 303 8.48 6.20 28.84
CA CYS A 303 8.99 6.65 27.54
C CYS A 303 10.50 6.37 27.43
N ARG A 304 10.90 5.71 26.35
CA ARG A 304 12.28 5.51 25.94
C ARG A 304 12.54 6.29 24.67
N ASN A 305 13.42 7.24 24.73
CA ASN A 305 13.94 7.94 23.56
C ASN A 305 15.08 7.09 22.96
N LEU A 306 14.85 6.56 21.76
CA LEU A 306 15.79 5.71 21.04
C LEU A 306 16.78 6.54 20.20
N GLY A 307 16.61 7.87 20.16
CA GLY A 307 17.44 8.78 19.41
C GLY A 307 16.93 9.11 18.00
N PRO A 308 17.77 9.74 17.17
CA PRO A 308 17.44 10.06 15.81
C PRO A 308 17.19 8.81 14.94
N GLU A 309 16.13 8.80 14.16
CA GLU A 309 15.82 7.71 13.23
C GLU A 309 16.97 7.39 12.27
N ALA A 310 17.73 8.41 11.86
CA ALA A 310 18.87 8.27 10.96
C ALA A 310 19.96 7.30 11.47
N ASP A 311 20.02 7.06 12.78
CA ASP A 311 21.01 6.17 13.40
C ASP A 311 20.56 4.70 13.38
N HIS A 312 19.31 4.41 13.02
CA HIS A 312 18.73 3.07 13.06
C HIS A 312 18.66 2.42 11.66
N HIS A 313 19.78 1.97 11.14
CA HIS A 313 19.86 1.34 9.82
C HIS A 313 19.14 -0.01 9.75
N GLY A 314 17.86 0.01 9.32
CA GLY A 314 17.08 -1.20 9.03
C GLY A 314 16.37 -1.83 10.23
N ASN A 315 16.57 -1.31 11.44
CA ASN A 315 15.96 -1.78 12.70
C ASN A 315 15.20 -0.66 13.43
N GLY A 316 14.72 0.33 12.69
CA GLY A 316 13.97 1.45 13.24
C GLY A 316 12.47 1.14 13.41
N LEU A 317 11.72 2.06 14.02
CA LEU A 317 10.31 1.87 14.35
C LEU A 317 9.42 1.71 13.11
N ARG A 318 9.84 2.20 11.93
CA ARG A 318 9.14 1.94 10.66
C ARG A 318 8.99 0.45 10.37
N GLU A 319 9.98 -0.35 10.79
CA GLU A 319 9.98 -1.81 10.57
C GLU A 319 9.09 -2.57 11.57
N LEU A 320 8.45 -1.87 12.51
CA LEU A 320 7.53 -2.44 13.51
C LEU A 320 6.08 -1.99 13.33
N SER A 321 5.78 -1.20 12.30
CA SER A 321 4.48 -0.55 12.08
C SER A 321 3.80 -1.03 10.81
N TRP A 322 2.53 -0.69 10.63
CA TRP A 322 1.73 -1.04 9.47
C TRP A 322 1.83 -2.55 9.19
N ASN A 323 1.90 -2.97 7.94
CA ASN A 323 1.93 -4.40 7.60
C ASN A 323 3.20 -5.15 8.07
N HIS A 324 4.26 -4.44 8.52
CA HIS A 324 5.41 -5.11 9.15
C HIS A 324 5.04 -5.76 10.47
N THR A 325 4.18 -5.16 11.29
CA THR A 325 3.64 -5.80 12.49
C THR A 325 3.02 -7.16 12.15
N THR A 326 2.15 -7.18 11.15
CA THR A 326 1.53 -8.43 10.68
C THR A 326 2.57 -9.44 10.18
N LEU A 327 3.58 -8.98 9.44
CA LEU A 327 4.65 -9.83 8.92
C LEU A 327 5.44 -10.50 10.05
N HIS A 328 5.83 -9.74 11.09
CA HIS A 328 6.56 -10.29 12.24
C HIS A 328 5.76 -11.40 12.93
N CYS A 329 4.50 -11.15 13.28
CA CYS A 329 3.66 -12.13 13.93
C CYS A 329 3.41 -13.36 13.04
N ARG A 330 3.15 -13.17 11.75
CA ARG A 330 2.98 -14.28 10.79
C ARG A 330 4.24 -15.11 10.58
N SER A 331 5.42 -14.53 10.73
CA SER A 331 6.68 -15.27 10.64
C SER A 331 6.85 -16.28 11.78
N LEU A 332 6.23 -16.03 12.93
CA LEU A 332 6.22 -16.92 14.09
C LEU A 332 5.04 -17.89 14.05
N ASP A 333 3.87 -17.42 13.63
CA ASP A 333 2.65 -18.22 13.52
C ASP A 333 1.88 -17.89 12.24
N PRO A 334 1.97 -18.72 11.18
CA PRO A 334 1.29 -18.51 9.90
C PRO A 334 -0.24 -18.54 9.97
N SER A 335 -0.82 -18.94 11.10
CA SER A 335 -2.28 -18.93 11.29
C SER A 335 -2.87 -17.53 11.42
N TRP A 336 -2.04 -16.51 11.63
CA TRP A 336 -2.50 -15.13 11.62
C TRP A 336 -2.79 -14.64 10.20
N THR A 337 -3.90 -13.97 10.04
CA THR A 337 -4.23 -13.06 8.96
C THR A 337 -4.52 -11.68 9.56
N TYR A 338 -5.13 -10.75 8.82
CA TYR A 338 -5.41 -9.42 9.33
C TYR A 338 -6.64 -8.81 8.67
N LEU A 339 -7.17 -7.74 9.26
CA LEU A 339 -8.13 -6.84 8.64
C LEU A 339 -7.56 -5.43 8.58
N GLN A 340 -8.21 -4.55 7.81
CA GLN A 340 -7.96 -3.12 7.85
C GLN A 340 -9.28 -2.39 8.04
N MET A 341 -9.31 -1.43 8.96
CA MET A 341 -10.51 -0.65 9.22
C MET A 341 -10.19 0.73 9.77
N LEU A 342 -11.08 1.67 9.52
CA LEU A 342 -11.12 2.93 10.24
C LEU A 342 -12.14 2.82 11.37
N LEU A 343 -11.71 3.11 12.59
CA LEU A 343 -12.56 2.96 13.77
C LEU A 343 -13.55 4.13 13.90
N PRO A 344 -14.78 3.89 14.39
CA PRO A 344 -15.68 4.96 14.80
C PRO A 344 -15.13 5.69 16.04
N GLN A 345 -15.53 6.94 16.24
CA GLN A 345 -15.20 7.69 17.44
C GLN A 345 -16.41 7.73 18.41
N PRO A 346 -16.17 7.52 19.70
CA PRO A 346 -14.91 7.15 20.36
C PRO A 346 -14.50 5.70 20.06
N GLU A 347 -13.18 5.43 19.98
CA GLU A 347 -12.65 4.14 19.51
C GLU A 347 -12.71 3.03 20.59
N LEU A 348 -12.51 3.36 21.85
CA LEU A 348 -12.42 2.36 22.93
C LEU A 348 -13.65 1.45 23.08
N PRO A 349 -14.91 1.92 22.94
CA PRO A 349 -16.05 1.03 23.03
C PRO A 349 -16.03 -0.14 22.05
N ILE A 350 -15.76 0.11 20.78
CA ILE A 350 -15.67 -0.96 19.78
C ILE A 350 -14.47 -1.90 20.03
N LEU A 351 -13.30 -1.31 20.40
CA LEU A 351 -12.10 -2.10 20.72
C LEU A 351 -12.36 -3.05 21.89
N ASN A 352 -12.99 -2.57 22.97
CA ASN A 352 -13.29 -3.37 24.15
C ASN A 352 -14.37 -4.43 23.87
N GLN A 353 -15.41 -4.11 23.08
CA GLN A 353 -16.44 -5.05 22.70
C GLN A 353 -15.87 -6.21 21.89
N LEU A 354 -15.15 -5.91 20.81
CA LEU A 354 -14.55 -6.94 19.96
C LEU A 354 -13.50 -7.77 20.69
N ARG A 355 -12.75 -7.15 21.61
CA ARG A 355 -11.80 -7.87 22.46
C ARG A 355 -12.47 -8.81 23.42
N SER A 356 -13.62 -8.44 23.97
CA SER A 356 -14.44 -9.33 24.81
C SER A 356 -14.98 -10.51 24.02
N ASP A 357 -15.39 -10.30 22.77
CA ASP A 357 -16.08 -11.30 21.97
C ASP A 357 -15.11 -12.29 21.29
N TRP A 358 -13.91 -11.84 20.90
CA TRP A 358 -12.94 -12.61 20.13
C TRP A 358 -11.69 -13.04 20.93
N GLY A 359 -11.44 -12.43 22.10
CA GLY A 359 -10.31 -12.76 22.97
C GLY A 359 -8.97 -12.76 22.24
N ASP A 360 -8.18 -13.82 22.44
CA ASP A 360 -6.83 -13.96 21.85
C ASP A 360 -6.82 -14.29 20.36
N ASP A 361 -7.98 -14.44 19.73
CA ASP A 361 -8.10 -14.62 18.27
C ASP A 361 -8.12 -13.32 17.50
N LEU A 362 -8.17 -12.16 18.20
CA LEU A 362 -8.13 -10.82 17.66
C LEU A 362 -7.18 -9.95 18.48
N LEU A 363 -6.01 -9.64 17.92
CA LEU A 363 -5.00 -8.82 18.59
C LEU A 363 -4.93 -7.42 17.97
N TRP A 364 -4.87 -6.39 18.80
CA TRP A 364 -5.00 -5.01 18.35
C TRP A 364 -3.66 -4.38 17.97
N HIS A 365 -3.62 -3.95 16.72
CA HIS A 365 -2.63 -3.04 16.15
C HIS A 365 -3.36 -1.81 15.60
N LEU A 366 -3.04 -0.62 16.11
CA LEU A 366 -3.66 0.64 15.67
C LEU A 366 -2.60 1.56 15.07
N GLU A 367 -3.03 2.30 14.05
CA GLU A 367 -2.21 3.34 13.40
C GLU A 367 -2.91 4.69 13.46
N GLY A 368 -2.19 5.70 13.91
CA GLY A 368 -2.64 7.08 13.84
C GLY A 368 -2.71 7.54 12.39
N VAL A 369 -3.85 8.06 12.00
CA VAL A 369 -4.10 8.61 10.67
C VAL A 369 -4.85 9.93 10.76
N ARG A 370 -4.92 10.67 9.66
CA ARG A 370 -5.73 11.86 9.54
C ARG A 370 -6.80 11.66 8.47
N GLN A 371 -8.05 12.02 8.77
CA GLN A 371 -9.16 11.97 7.83
C GLN A 371 -9.90 13.30 7.86
N GLY A 372 -10.01 13.98 6.72
CA GLY A 372 -10.63 15.29 6.64
C GLY A 372 -10.02 16.33 7.62
N GLY A 373 -8.71 16.23 7.88
CA GLY A 373 -8.01 17.08 8.84
C GLY A 373 -8.11 16.63 10.31
N ALA A 374 -9.03 15.72 10.67
CA ALA A 374 -9.18 15.21 12.04
C ALA A 374 -8.26 14.01 12.32
N ALA A 375 -7.72 13.94 13.55
CA ALA A 375 -6.99 12.77 14.04
C ALA A 375 -7.94 11.58 14.23
N ARG A 376 -7.54 10.41 13.71
CA ARG A 376 -8.30 9.16 13.77
C ARG A 376 -7.35 8.00 14.07
N LEU A 377 -7.91 6.86 14.45
CA LEU A 377 -7.19 5.61 14.53
C LEU A 377 -7.74 4.63 13.47
N ALA A 378 -6.84 4.19 12.60
CA ALA A 378 -7.05 3.01 11.79
C ALA A 378 -6.60 1.78 12.56
N ALA A 379 -7.26 0.64 12.37
CA ALA A 379 -6.85 -0.61 12.97
C ALA A 379 -6.43 -1.61 11.89
N LEU A 380 -5.32 -2.29 12.15
CA LEU A 380 -4.82 -3.41 11.37
C LEU A 380 -4.72 -4.65 12.30
N PRO A 381 -5.85 -5.09 12.92
CA PRO A 381 -5.80 -6.18 13.87
C PRO A 381 -5.29 -7.45 13.23
N LEU A 382 -4.51 -8.21 13.99
CA LEU A 382 -4.20 -9.60 13.67
C LEU A 382 -5.44 -10.45 13.97
N VAL A 383 -5.82 -11.28 13.02
CA VAL A 383 -6.98 -12.16 13.10
C VAL A 383 -6.51 -13.60 12.97
N ARG A 384 -6.84 -14.45 13.93
CA ARG A 384 -6.55 -15.89 13.83
C ARG A 384 -7.47 -16.51 12.79
N TRP A 385 -6.87 -17.19 11.82
CA TRP A 385 -7.62 -17.83 10.76
C TRP A 385 -8.41 -19.05 11.26
N GLN A 386 -9.72 -18.95 11.22
CA GLN A 386 -10.66 -20.02 11.61
C GLN A 386 -11.64 -20.37 10.47
N GLY A 387 -11.30 -20.01 9.23
CA GLY A 387 -12.13 -20.19 8.06
C GLY A 387 -12.86 -18.91 7.59
N ALA A 388 -13.38 -18.98 6.37
CA ALA A 388 -14.03 -17.83 5.72
C ALA A 388 -15.25 -17.32 6.50
N ASP A 389 -16.08 -18.24 6.99
CA ASP A 389 -17.30 -17.89 7.74
C ASP A 389 -17.00 -17.12 9.04
N ALA A 390 -15.91 -17.50 9.75
CA ALA A 390 -15.51 -16.78 10.95
C ALA A 390 -15.03 -15.36 10.61
N LEU A 391 -14.26 -15.20 9.54
CA LEU A 391 -13.80 -13.92 9.06
C LEU A 391 -14.98 -13.03 8.63
N GLU A 392 -15.96 -13.56 7.91
CA GLU A 392 -17.16 -12.82 7.48
C GLU A 392 -18.00 -12.37 8.69
N ARG A 393 -18.17 -13.23 9.72
CA ARG A 393 -18.83 -12.82 10.96
C ARG A 393 -18.11 -11.67 11.66
N LEU A 394 -16.77 -11.72 11.73
CA LEU A 394 -15.98 -10.62 12.30
C LEU A 394 -16.17 -9.33 11.51
N ILE A 395 -16.08 -9.39 10.18
CA ILE A 395 -16.29 -8.25 9.29
C ILE A 395 -17.69 -7.64 9.48
N ALA A 396 -18.72 -8.49 9.52
CA ALA A 396 -20.10 -8.04 9.74
C ALA A 396 -20.24 -7.33 11.10
N GLN A 397 -19.74 -7.95 12.17
CA GLN A 397 -19.77 -7.36 13.51
C GLN A 397 -19.02 -6.02 13.58
N CYS A 398 -17.84 -5.91 12.96
CA CYS A 398 -17.11 -4.63 12.90
C CYS A 398 -17.94 -3.55 12.20
N ARG A 399 -18.63 -3.87 11.11
CA ARG A 399 -19.51 -2.94 10.39
C ARG A 399 -20.72 -2.53 11.24
N ASP A 400 -21.35 -3.48 11.91
CA ASP A 400 -22.50 -3.23 12.78
C ASP A 400 -22.12 -2.29 13.95
N LEU A 401 -20.87 -2.37 14.41
CA LEU A 401 -20.29 -1.47 15.42
C LEU A 401 -19.78 -0.14 14.84
N GLY A 402 -19.96 0.10 13.53
CA GLY A 402 -19.65 1.38 12.87
C GLY A 402 -18.24 1.50 12.30
N ALA A 403 -17.47 0.42 12.21
CA ALA A 403 -16.16 0.45 11.55
C ALA A 403 -16.31 0.49 10.03
N VAL A 404 -15.46 1.26 9.36
CA VAL A 404 -15.31 1.25 7.90
C VAL A 404 -14.23 0.24 7.54
N ILE A 405 -14.61 -0.85 6.89
CA ILE A 405 -13.72 -1.96 6.56
C ILE A 405 -13.08 -1.75 5.18
N PHE A 406 -11.75 -1.89 5.11
CA PHE A 406 -10.96 -2.04 3.88
C PHE A 406 -10.52 -3.49 3.80
N ASN A 407 -11.30 -4.32 3.08
CA ASN A 407 -11.17 -5.77 3.16
C ASN A 407 -9.96 -6.29 2.35
N PRO A 408 -8.90 -6.85 2.99
CA PRO A 408 -7.74 -7.39 2.28
C PRO A 408 -7.95 -8.80 1.72
N HIS A 409 -9.16 -9.36 1.80
CA HIS A 409 -9.47 -10.73 1.38
C HIS A 409 -10.29 -10.79 0.09
N VAL A 410 -10.36 -9.68 -0.65
CA VAL A 410 -11.13 -9.56 -1.90
C VAL A 410 -10.25 -9.09 -3.05
N LEU A 411 -10.73 -9.24 -4.28
CA LEU A 411 -9.94 -9.03 -5.50
C LEU A 411 -10.23 -7.71 -6.21
N THR A 412 -11.42 -7.13 -5.98
CA THR A 412 -11.85 -5.95 -6.72
C THR A 412 -11.52 -4.68 -5.96
N VAL A 413 -11.29 -3.61 -6.70
CA VAL A 413 -11.00 -2.28 -6.16
C VAL A 413 -12.09 -1.84 -5.20
N GLU A 414 -13.35 -2.01 -5.61
CA GLU A 414 -14.52 -1.56 -4.85
C GLU A 414 -14.68 -2.33 -3.54
N ASP A 415 -14.55 -3.66 -3.59
CA ASP A 415 -14.77 -4.51 -2.40
C ASP A 415 -13.60 -4.39 -1.40
N GLY A 416 -12.38 -4.13 -1.89
CA GLY A 416 -11.20 -3.82 -1.06
C GLY A 416 -11.25 -2.41 -0.46
N GLY A 417 -12.05 -1.51 -1.03
CA GLY A 417 -12.29 -0.15 -0.57
C GLY A 417 -13.61 -0.01 0.19
N LEU A 418 -14.42 0.97 -0.19
CA LEU A 418 -15.68 1.30 0.48
C LEU A 418 -16.89 0.48 0.00
N GLY A 419 -16.71 -0.50 -0.87
CA GLY A 419 -17.79 -1.30 -1.45
C GLY A 419 -18.61 -0.59 -2.54
N VAL A 420 -18.21 0.63 -2.91
CA VAL A 420 -18.94 1.51 -3.84
C VAL A 420 -18.21 1.55 -5.18
N ILE A 421 -18.98 1.54 -6.27
CA ILE A 421 -18.44 1.76 -7.62
C ILE A 421 -18.06 3.23 -7.75
N ASP A 422 -16.80 3.49 -8.05
CA ASP A 422 -16.29 4.81 -8.39
C ASP A 422 -16.51 5.07 -9.89
N GLY A 423 -17.44 5.96 -10.20
CA GLY A 423 -17.80 6.30 -11.58
C GLY A 423 -16.65 6.89 -12.40
N GLU A 424 -15.75 7.65 -11.75
CA GLU A 424 -14.59 8.24 -12.40
C GLU A 424 -13.55 7.17 -12.78
N GLN A 425 -13.33 6.17 -11.92
CA GLN A 425 -12.45 5.04 -12.25
C GLN A 425 -13.01 4.24 -13.44
N VAL A 426 -14.32 4.02 -13.50
CA VAL A 426 -14.98 3.33 -14.61
C VAL A 426 -14.94 4.16 -15.90
N ALA A 427 -15.14 5.48 -15.79
CA ALA A 427 -15.02 6.39 -16.94
C ALA A 427 -13.60 6.43 -17.50
N ALA A 428 -12.60 6.52 -16.63
CA ALA A 428 -11.19 6.43 -17.01
C ALA A 428 -10.87 5.09 -17.71
N LYS A 429 -11.40 3.98 -17.22
CA LYS A 429 -11.28 2.66 -17.87
C LYS A 429 -11.82 2.68 -19.29
N ARG A 430 -13.03 3.19 -19.50
CA ARG A 430 -13.64 3.30 -20.84
C ARG A 430 -12.83 4.13 -21.80
N HIS A 431 -12.20 5.19 -21.28
CA HIS A 431 -11.41 6.12 -22.10
C HIS A 431 -10.01 5.61 -22.42
N HIS A 432 -9.37 4.91 -21.49
CA HIS A 432 -7.97 4.49 -21.61
C HIS A 432 -7.79 3.03 -22.03
N ASP A 433 -8.83 2.20 -21.86
CA ASP A 433 -8.82 0.77 -22.20
C ASP A 433 -10.21 0.31 -22.65
N PRO A 434 -10.67 0.79 -23.82
CA PRO A 434 -12.02 0.52 -24.31
C PRO A 434 -12.29 -0.98 -24.57
N MET A 435 -11.25 -1.79 -24.70
CA MET A 435 -11.38 -3.23 -24.90
C MET A 435 -11.42 -4.03 -23.58
N GLY A 436 -11.18 -3.39 -22.43
CA GLY A 436 -11.22 -4.03 -21.12
C GLY A 436 -10.09 -5.03 -20.85
N LEU A 437 -8.95 -4.90 -21.54
CA LEU A 437 -7.83 -5.84 -21.46
C LEU A 437 -6.84 -5.55 -20.32
N LEU A 438 -6.89 -4.35 -19.73
CA LEU A 438 -5.97 -3.95 -18.68
C LEU A 438 -6.45 -4.47 -17.31
N ASN A 439 -5.68 -5.37 -16.73
CA ASN A 439 -5.90 -6.03 -15.45
C ASN A 439 -7.36 -6.48 -15.23
N PRO A 440 -7.94 -7.28 -16.17
CA PRO A 440 -9.36 -7.59 -16.19
C PRO A 440 -9.80 -8.40 -14.96
N GLY A 441 -11.05 -8.18 -14.51
CA GLY A 441 -11.66 -8.86 -13.37
C GLY A 441 -11.42 -8.19 -12.02
N LYS A 442 -10.77 -7.00 -11.98
CA LYS A 442 -10.49 -6.28 -10.73
C LYS A 442 -11.24 -4.96 -10.56
N LEU A 443 -11.95 -4.51 -11.57
CA LEU A 443 -12.86 -3.37 -11.50
C LEU A 443 -14.29 -3.88 -11.71
N ARG A 444 -15.08 -3.98 -10.62
CA ARG A 444 -16.43 -4.57 -10.63
C ARG A 444 -17.42 -3.71 -11.42
N GLY A 445 -17.25 -2.38 -11.37
CA GLY A 445 -18.10 -1.45 -12.12
C GLY A 445 -17.89 -1.50 -13.63
N TRP A 446 -16.89 -2.21 -14.12
CA TRP A 446 -16.65 -2.41 -15.53
C TRP A 446 -17.44 -3.62 -16.06
N SER A 447 -18.31 -3.37 -17.03
CA SER A 447 -18.92 -4.39 -17.91
C SER A 447 -18.54 -4.06 -19.35
N ALA A 448 -17.95 -5.03 -20.05
CA ALA A 448 -17.60 -4.93 -21.47
C ALA A 448 -18.85 -4.80 -22.35
#